data_0bb6d50a0828e08a1b43382cd68ca9f5
#
_entry.id   0bb6d50a0828e08a1b43382cd68ca9f5
#
_cell.length_a   1.000
_cell.length_b   1.000
_cell.length_c   1.000
_cell.angle_alpha   90.00
_cell.angle_beta   90.00
_cell.angle_gamma   90.00
#
_symmetry.space_group_name_H-M   'P 1'
#
loop_
_entity.id
_entity.type
_entity.pdbx_description
1 polymer ?
#
loop_
_entity_poly.entity_id
_entity_poly.type
_entity_poly.pdbx_seq_one_letter_code
_entity_poly.pdbx_strand_id
1 'polypeptide(L)'
;MKLNDIFSSNFNAAEWEAKGYQLPKFDIKTVREKTHNQPTWVHFGGGNIFRAFPAAILNDALNTGKYDRGVIVAETFDFEVVDKAYTPYNNLSLLVSLQSTGTIEKKVIASVTEALKADYQFSDWQRLVEIFKNPSLQMISFTITEKGYTYNEADLARGLKPLFAMGKVCALLLERWQSGALPLTIQSMDNCSHNGDKVKAGVFAYAERWVKDGLVPAAFLDYLKDETKITFPWSMIDKITPRPHEKVKEMLAADGFEDNDYIETEKHTFTAPFVNAEEVQYLVIEDNYTNGRPPLDLGGALYTTRETVDKVETMKVTTCLNPLHTAMSIYGCMLGYTLISAEMADEDLRAFIQKIGYMEAMPVVTDPGVLNPYEFIGAVINRRLPNPFMPDAPQRIAMDTSQKLPIRFGETIKKYLARGLDKSNLILIPLTLAGYARYLKGIKDDGTPFEPSPDPMLAELQAIVAPLQVGKPEQDYSCLKQLYSRSDVFGINLYEAGLGEQIEGMVKELYAGNGAVRATLHKYVAAR
;
A
#
# COMPACT_ATOMS: atom_id res chain seq x y z
N MET A 1 31.88 -4.61 5.89
CA MET A 1 31.27 -4.23 4.58
C MET A 1 30.37 -3.02 4.79
N LYS A 2 30.63 -1.93 4.07
CA LYS A 2 29.83 -0.68 4.09
C LYS A 2 29.35 -0.35 2.68
N LEU A 3 28.20 0.29 2.56
CA LEU A 3 27.67 0.70 1.25
C LEU A 3 28.67 1.54 0.45
N ASN A 4 29.39 2.42 1.13
CA ASN A 4 30.38 3.28 0.50
C ASN A 4 31.62 2.54 -0.01
N ASP A 5 31.89 1.32 0.44
CA ASP A 5 32.99 0.50 -0.06
C ASP A 5 32.89 0.25 -1.56
N ILE A 6 31.65 0.26 -2.12
CA ILE A 6 31.39 0.09 -3.55
C ILE A 6 32.11 1.11 -4.43
N PHE A 7 32.41 2.29 -3.89
CA PHE A 7 33.17 3.34 -4.60
C PHE A 7 34.68 3.29 -4.34
N SER A 8 35.15 2.37 -3.50
CA SER A 8 36.58 2.21 -3.18
C SER A 8 37.31 1.51 -4.32
N SER A 9 38.55 1.92 -4.56
CA SER A 9 39.45 1.22 -5.47
C SER A 9 39.78 -0.23 -5.05
N ASN A 10 39.59 -0.54 -3.78
CA ASN A 10 39.84 -1.87 -3.19
C ASN A 10 38.53 -2.67 -3.00
N PHE A 11 37.43 -2.27 -3.64
CA PHE A 11 36.16 -2.96 -3.52
C PHE A 11 36.24 -4.40 -4.01
N ASN A 12 35.87 -5.33 -3.15
CA ASN A 12 35.86 -6.77 -3.44
C ASN A 12 34.41 -7.26 -3.66
N ALA A 13 33.93 -7.20 -4.89
CA ALA A 13 32.59 -7.66 -5.25
C ALA A 13 32.36 -9.13 -4.90
N ALA A 14 33.35 -10.00 -5.08
CA ALA A 14 33.25 -11.42 -4.81
C ALA A 14 32.96 -11.73 -3.33
N GLU A 15 33.44 -10.90 -2.41
CA GLU A 15 33.16 -11.04 -0.99
C GLU A 15 31.67 -10.79 -0.69
N TRP A 16 31.08 -9.74 -1.30
CA TRP A 16 29.68 -9.41 -1.15
C TRP A 16 28.78 -10.49 -1.77
N GLU A 17 29.12 -10.93 -2.98
CA GLU A 17 28.37 -11.96 -3.70
C GLU A 17 28.41 -13.32 -2.98
N ALA A 18 29.57 -13.69 -2.39
CA ALA A 18 29.73 -14.90 -1.59
C ALA A 18 28.83 -14.92 -0.34
N LYS A 19 28.46 -13.75 0.17
CA LYS A 19 27.50 -13.56 1.28
C LYS A 19 26.06 -13.34 0.79
N GLY A 20 25.80 -13.50 -0.51
CA GLY A 20 24.46 -13.41 -1.11
C GLY A 20 23.97 -11.98 -1.34
N TYR A 21 24.83 -10.98 -1.38
CA TYR A 21 24.48 -9.62 -1.76
C TYR A 21 24.42 -9.48 -3.29
N GLN A 22 23.33 -9.01 -3.81
CA GLN A 22 23.17 -8.67 -5.21
C GLN A 22 23.66 -7.24 -5.43
N LEU A 23 24.68 -7.09 -6.26
CA LEU A 23 25.30 -5.80 -6.59
C LEU A 23 24.69 -5.19 -7.86
N PRO A 24 24.71 -3.85 -8.02
CA PRO A 24 24.37 -3.19 -9.28
C PRO A 24 25.24 -3.67 -10.43
N LYS A 25 24.63 -3.96 -11.59
CA LYS A 25 25.33 -4.41 -12.81
C LYS A 25 25.61 -3.27 -13.78
N PHE A 26 25.28 -2.05 -13.43
CA PHE A 26 25.52 -0.84 -14.21
C PHE A 26 26.60 0.04 -13.58
N ASP A 27 27.24 0.89 -14.39
CA ASP A 27 28.17 1.89 -13.90
C ASP A 27 27.42 3.03 -13.19
N ILE A 28 27.51 3.04 -11.86
CA ILE A 28 26.79 3.99 -11.00
C ILE A 28 27.24 5.44 -11.32
N LYS A 29 28.52 5.67 -11.58
CA LYS A 29 29.05 7.00 -11.86
C LYS A 29 28.50 7.55 -13.17
N THR A 30 28.51 6.75 -14.21
CA THR A 30 27.95 7.10 -15.53
C THR A 30 26.45 7.39 -15.44
N VAL A 31 25.68 6.56 -14.71
CA VAL A 31 24.24 6.79 -14.51
C VAL A 31 23.98 8.09 -13.77
N ARG A 32 24.76 8.40 -12.73
CA ARG A 32 24.66 9.68 -11.99
C ARG A 32 24.94 10.89 -12.89
N GLU A 33 26.03 10.86 -13.63
CA GLU A 33 26.41 11.95 -14.54
C GLU A 33 25.33 12.19 -15.61
N LYS A 34 24.86 11.15 -16.24
CA LYS A 34 23.79 11.24 -17.24
C LYS A 34 22.50 11.77 -16.66
N THR A 35 22.12 11.33 -15.45
CA THR A 35 20.89 11.79 -14.78
C THR A 35 21.01 13.25 -14.36
N HIS A 36 22.17 13.66 -13.87
CA HIS A 36 22.41 15.05 -13.49
C HIS A 36 22.21 16.01 -14.68
N ASN A 37 22.73 15.65 -15.84
CA ASN A 37 22.65 16.45 -17.06
C ASN A 37 21.28 16.38 -17.76
N GLN A 38 20.65 15.21 -17.73
CA GLN A 38 19.39 14.90 -18.40
C GLN A 38 18.45 14.16 -17.45
N PRO A 39 17.92 14.81 -16.41
CA PRO A 39 17.00 14.20 -15.48
C PRO A 39 15.71 13.78 -16.18
N THR A 40 15.25 12.55 -15.95
CA THR A 40 14.00 12.02 -16.52
C THR A 40 12.93 11.77 -15.46
N TRP A 41 13.32 11.61 -14.20
CA TRP A 41 12.41 11.27 -13.13
C TRP A 41 12.81 11.91 -11.80
N VAL A 42 11.86 12.65 -11.20
CA VAL A 42 11.94 13.11 -9.81
C VAL A 42 10.87 12.40 -8.99
N HIS A 43 11.24 11.85 -7.84
CA HIS A 43 10.31 11.22 -6.91
C HIS A 43 10.20 12.03 -5.62
N PHE A 44 8.98 12.35 -5.19
CA PHE A 44 8.71 13.06 -3.94
C PHE A 44 8.36 12.06 -2.83
N GLY A 45 9.11 12.13 -1.71
CA GLY A 45 8.99 11.24 -0.57
C GLY A 45 10.12 10.20 -0.53
N GLY A 46 11.14 10.44 0.32
CA GLY A 46 12.34 9.61 0.44
C GLY A 46 12.22 8.45 1.43
N GLY A 47 11.00 8.03 1.77
CA GLY A 47 10.75 7.00 2.79
C GLY A 47 11.09 5.57 2.38
N ASN A 48 10.80 4.62 3.29
CA ASN A 48 11.14 3.21 3.10
C ASN A 48 10.46 2.61 1.86
N ILE A 49 9.20 2.96 1.59
CA ILE A 49 8.47 2.40 0.43
C ILE A 49 9.13 2.80 -0.90
N PHE A 50 9.59 4.05 -1.03
CA PHE A 50 10.29 4.49 -2.24
C PHE A 50 11.56 3.69 -2.48
N ARG A 51 12.42 3.59 -1.44
CA ARG A 51 13.71 2.87 -1.55
C ARG A 51 13.54 1.38 -1.84
N ALA A 52 12.53 0.77 -1.22
CA ALA A 52 12.28 -0.66 -1.34
C ALA A 52 11.51 -1.06 -2.59
N PHE A 53 10.83 -0.14 -3.27
CA PHE A 53 9.94 -0.50 -4.35
C PHE A 53 10.17 0.31 -5.63
N PRO A 54 9.77 1.58 -5.81
CA PRO A 54 10.02 2.30 -7.07
C PRO A 54 11.50 2.40 -7.43
N ALA A 55 12.37 2.70 -6.45
CA ALA A 55 13.82 2.76 -6.68
C ALA A 55 14.42 1.38 -6.99
N ALA A 56 13.92 0.32 -6.35
CA ALA A 56 14.37 -1.04 -6.62
C ALA A 56 13.95 -1.53 -8.02
N ILE A 57 12.74 -1.21 -8.47
CA ILE A 57 12.27 -1.49 -9.84
C ILE A 57 13.17 -0.78 -10.87
N LEU A 58 13.48 0.50 -10.64
CA LEU A 58 14.40 1.21 -11.52
C LEU A 58 15.82 0.62 -11.51
N ASN A 59 16.29 0.17 -10.33
CA ASN A 59 17.60 -0.49 -10.22
C ASN A 59 17.64 -1.77 -11.07
N ASP A 60 16.56 -2.54 -11.07
CA ASP A 60 16.45 -3.74 -11.91
C ASP A 60 16.35 -3.38 -13.40
N ALA A 61 15.67 -2.31 -13.77
CA ALA A 61 15.64 -1.79 -15.13
C ALA A 61 17.04 -1.36 -15.61
N LEU A 62 17.80 -0.65 -14.77
CA LEU A 62 19.20 -0.28 -15.04
C LEU A 62 20.11 -1.51 -15.20
N ASN A 63 19.90 -2.55 -14.41
CA ASN A 63 20.65 -3.82 -14.49
C ASN A 63 20.49 -4.54 -15.82
N THR A 64 19.44 -4.23 -16.61
CA THR A 64 19.26 -4.78 -17.97
C THR A 64 20.23 -4.19 -18.99
N GLY A 65 20.86 -3.05 -18.69
CA GLY A 65 21.70 -2.29 -19.62
C GLY A 65 20.94 -1.57 -20.74
N LYS A 66 19.59 -1.62 -20.73
CA LYS A 66 18.72 -0.96 -21.73
C LYS A 66 18.31 0.46 -21.35
N TYR A 67 18.64 0.87 -20.14
CA TYR A 67 18.36 2.22 -19.62
C TYR A 67 19.56 2.72 -18.80
N ASP A 68 19.76 4.03 -18.74
CA ASP A 68 20.97 4.64 -18.20
C ASP A 68 20.73 5.95 -17.43
N ARG A 69 19.50 6.22 -16.98
CA ARG A 69 19.14 7.33 -16.07
C ARG A 69 18.59 6.77 -14.76
N GLY A 70 19.05 7.36 -13.67
CA GLY A 70 18.49 7.07 -12.35
C GLY A 70 17.30 7.95 -12.00
N VAL A 71 16.95 7.95 -10.72
CA VAL A 71 15.91 8.79 -10.13
C VAL A 71 16.52 9.81 -9.17
N ILE A 72 15.96 11.00 -9.14
CA ILE A 72 16.27 12.05 -8.17
C ILE A 72 15.15 12.02 -7.13
N VAL A 73 15.49 11.85 -5.85
CA VAL A 73 14.51 11.89 -4.77
C VAL A 73 14.44 13.29 -4.15
N ALA A 74 13.24 13.76 -3.88
CA ALA A 74 12.98 15.05 -3.25
C ALA A 74 12.12 14.85 -1.99
N GLU A 75 12.66 15.17 -0.81
CA GLU A 75 11.92 15.06 0.45
C GLU A 75 11.20 16.38 0.75
N THR A 76 9.89 16.32 1.03
CA THR A 76 9.04 17.50 1.20
C THR A 76 8.69 17.80 2.65
N PHE A 77 8.86 16.84 3.54
CA PHE A 77 8.39 16.91 4.92
C PHE A 77 9.50 16.71 5.94
N ASP A 78 10.18 15.57 5.90
CA ASP A 78 11.21 15.19 6.86
C ASP A 78 12.60 15.26 6.24
N PHE A 79 13.17 16.45 6.22
CA PHE A 79 14.44 16.72 5.54
C PHE A 79 15.63 15.98 6.15
N GLU A 80 15.54 15.58 7.43
CA GLU A 80 16.59 14.77 8.05
C GLU A 80 16.77 13.40 7.41
N VAL A 81 15.75 12.90 6.73
CA VAL A 81 15.86 11.66 5.95
C VAL A 81 16.94 11.79 4.88
N VAL A 82 17.05 12.95 4.21
CA VAL A 82 18.12 13.22 3.24
C VAL A 82 19.48 13.19 3.92
N ASP A 83 19.61 13.89 5.05
CA ASP A 83 20.89 14.03 5.76
C ASP A 83 21.36 12.72 6.41
N LYS A 84 20.42 11.90 6.90
CA LYS A 84 20.74 10.72 7.71
C LYS A 84 20.68 9.40 6.93
N ALA A 85 19.77 9.30 5.93
CA ALA A 85 19.55 8.02 5.23
C ALA A 85 20.04 8.00 3.78
N TYR A 86 20.38 9.14 3.18
CA TYR A 86 20.90 9.21 1.81
C TYR A 86 22.34 9.73 1.74
N THR A 87 22.59 10.93 2.21
CA THR A 87 23.88 11.61 2.08
C THR A 87 25.05 10.80 2.63
N PRO A 88 24.99 10.20 3.84
CA PRO A 88 26.10 9.45 4.42
C PRO A 88 26.45 8.18 3.62
N TYR A 89 25.51 7.67 2.85
CA TYR A 89 25.64 6.42 2.08
C TYR A 89 25.74 6.66 0.57
N ASN A 90 26.07 7.88 0.15
CA ASN A 90 26.12 8.25 -1.28
C ASN A 90 24.83 7.84 -2.03
N ASN A 91 23.66 8.06 -1.44
CA ASN A 91 22.35 7.69 -1.97
C ASN A 91 22.15 6.18 -2.26
N LEU A 92 23.06 5.32 -1.77
CA LEU A 92 22.87 3.87 -1.79
C LEU A 92 21.95 3.44 -0.66
N SER A 93 21.27 2.32 -0.85
CA SER A 93 20.57 1.63 0.22
C SER A 93 20.62 0.12 0.01
N LEU A 94 20.42 -0.64 1.08
CA LEU A 94 20.31 -2.10 1.00
C LEU A 94 18.84 -2.49 1.10
N LEU A 95 18.26 -3.06 0.03
CA LEU A 95 16.98 -3.71 0.09
C LEU A 95 17.14 -5.11 0.67
N VAL A 96 16.41 -5.38 1.75
CA VAL A 96 16.29 -6.70 2.38
C VAL A 96 14.90 -7.25 2.14
N SER A 97 14.78 -8.18 1.21
CA SER A 97 13.52 -8.86 0.91
C SER A 97 13.30 -10.00 1.89
N LEU A 98 12.21 -9.92 2.64
CA LEU A 98 11.84 -10.82 3.72
C LEU A 98 11.01 -11.96 3.15
N GLN A 99 11.58 -13.17 3.13
CA GLN A 99 10.95 -14.35 2.54
C GLN A 99 10.02 -15.04 3.54
N SER A 100 8.94 -15.60 3.03
CA SER A 100 7.99 -16.39 3.83
C SER A 100 8.63 -17.63 4.48
N THR A 101 9.76 -18.08 3.97
CA THR A 101 10.58 -19.18 4.52
C THR A 101 11.38 -18.77 5.78
N GLY A 102 11.39 -17.48 6.13
CA GLY A 102 12.21 -16.94 7.23
C GLY A 102 13.64 -16.59 6.82
N THR A 103 13.98 -16.68 5.54
CA THR A 103 15.25 -16.23 4.97
C THR A 103 15.16 -14.80 4.44
N ILE A 104 16.28 -14.19 4.08
CA ILE A 104 16.35 -12.85 3.50
C ILE A 104 17.14 -12.86 2.20
N GLU A 105 16.72 -12.01 1.25
CA GLU A 105 17.52 -11.65 0.08
C GLU A 105 18.03 -10.22 0.25
N LYS A 106 19.24 -9.95 -0.21
CA LYS A 106 19.94 -8.68 -0.01
C LYS A 106 20.35 -8.09 -1.37
N LYS A 107 19.83 -6.89 -1.69
CA LYS A 107 20.11 -6.21 -2.95
C LYS A 107 20.54 -4.77 -2.70
N VAL A 108 21.70 -4.38 -3.22
CA VAL A 108 22.13 -2.98 -3.19
C VAL A 108 21.36 -2.18 -4.24
N ILE A 109 20.73 -1.11 -3.81
CA ILE A 109 20.00 -0.16 -4.64
C ILE A 109 20.86 1.06 -4.87
N ALA A 110 21.19 1.33 -6.13
CA ALA A 110 22.05 2.43 -6.59
C ALA A 110 21.37 3.31 -7.66
N SER A 111 20.08 3.10 -7.88
CA SER A 111 19.29 3.86 -8.86
C SER A 111 19.02 5.31 -8.45
N VAL A 112 19.14 5.65 -7.15
CA VAL A 112 18.98 7.02 -6.64
C VAL A 112 20.26 7.80 -6.87
N THR A 113 20.20 8.85 -7.68
CA THR A 113 21.39 9.61 -8.09
C THR A 113 21.60 10.88 -7.29
N GLU A 114 20.55 11.58 -6.94
CA GLU A 114 20.53 12.77 -6.11
C GLU A 114 19.41 12.64 -5.04
N ALA A 115 19.64 13.21 -3.85
CA ALA A 115 18.64 13.33 -2.80
C ALA A 115 18.57 14.79 -2.36
N LEU A 116 17.39 15.42 -2.52
CA LEU A 116 17.19 16.85 -2.40
C LEU A 116 16.14 17.18 -1.33
N LYS A 117 16.34 18.27 -0.61
CA LYS A 117 15.36 18.85 0.33
C LYS A 117 14.44 19.80 -0.41
N ALA A 118 13.20 19.41 -0.63
CA ALA A 118 12.24 20.20 -1.39
C ALA A 118 11.60 21.29 -0.53
N ASP A 119 12.37 22.32 -0.20
CA ASP A 119 11.90 23.50 0.50
C ASP A 119 12.71 24.73 0.13
N TYR A 120 12.05 25.90 0.12
CA TYR A 120 12.62 27.20 -0.26
C TYR A 120 13.80 27.67 0.62
N GLN A 121 13.95 27.12 1.82
CA GLN A 121 15.04 27.45 2.73
C GLN A 121 16.38 26.77 2.37
N PHE A 122 16.35 25.74 1.50
CA PHE A 122 17.54 25.00 1.09
C PHE A 122 17.97 25.37 -0.33
N SER A 123 19.29 25.31 -0.60
CA SER A 123 19.85 25.48 -1.95
C SER A 123 19.33 24.44 -2.94
N ASP A 124 18.92 23.28 -2.47
CA ASP A 124 18.36 22.17 -3.24
C ASP A 124 17.10 22.58 -4.01
N TRP A 125 16.34 23.59 -3.51
CA TRP A 125 15.20 24.15 -4.23
C TRP A 125 15.58 24.68 -5.61
N GLN A 126 16.74 25.36 -5.70
CA GLN A 126 17.21 25.87 -6.99
C GLN A 126 17.52 24.71 -7.96
N ARG A 127 18.09 23.62 -7.44
CA ARG A 127 18.33 22.41 -8.26
C ARG A 127 17.02 21.81 -8.76
N LEU A 128 15.98 21.75 -7.94
CA LEU A 128 14.64 21.30 -8.36
C LEU A 128 14.05 22.21 -9.46
N VAL A 129 14.21 23.53 -9.34
CA VAL A 129 13.78 24.48 -10.37
C VAL A 129 14.52 24.22 -11.70
N GLU A 130 15.83 23.99 -11.67
CA GLU A 130 16.63 23.64 -12.86
C GLU A 130 16.13 22.35 -13.51
N ILE A 131 15.85 21.31 -12.70
CA ILE A 131 15.33 20.03 -13.18
C ILE A 131 13.96 20.23 -13.83
N PHE A 132 13.07 20.99 -13.22
CA PHE A 132 11.73 21.23 -13.79
C PHE A 132 11.75 22.06 -15.08
N LYS A 133 12.75 22.92 -15.25
CA LYS A 133 13.00 23.66 -16.51
C LYS A 133 13.64 22.80 -17.60
N ASN A 134 14.20 21.64 -17.24
CA ASN A 134 14.86 20.78 -18.21
C ASN A 134 13.82 20.01 -19.05
N PRO A 135 13.89 20.06 -20.40
CA PRO A 135 12.97 19.36 -21.28
C PRO A 135 13.06 17.83 -21.19
N SER A 136 14.18 17.29 -20.68
CA SER A 136 14.35 15.85 -20.51
C SER A 136 13.47 15.25 -19.40
N LEU A 137 12.94 16.06 -18.48
CA LEU A 137 12.10 15.58 -17.38
C LEU A 137 10.78 15.02 -17.93
N GLN A 138 10.55 13.75 -17.72
CA GLN A 138 9.41 12.97 -18.24
C GLN A 138 8.31 12.78 -17.18
N MET A 139 8.71 12.50 -15.95
CA MET A 139 7.81 12.10 -14.88
C MET A 139 8.23 12.68 -13.53
N ILE A 140 7.25 13.12 -12.75
CA ILE A 140 7.40 13.21 -11.30
C ILE A 140 6.46 12.21 -10.64
N SER A 141 6.87 11.68 -9.47
CA SER A 141 6.05 10.70 -8.76
C SER A 141 6.10 10.88 -7.25
N PHE A 142 5.20 10.20 -6.52
CA PHE A 142 4.98 10.40 -5.10
C PHE A 142 4.83 9.10 -4.33
N THR A 143 5.43 9.05 -3.14
CA THR A 143 5.07 8.15 -2.03
C THR A 143 5.08 8.99 -0.73
N ILE A 144 4.03 9.78 -0.52
CA ILE A 144 3.90 10.76 0.57
C ILE A 144 2.72 10.48 1.49
N THR A 145 2.07 9.34 1.31
CA THR A 145 0.82 8.93 1.96
C THR A 145 -0.38 9.82 1.58
N GLU A 146 -1.59 9.34 1.86
CA GLU A 146 -2.82 10.06 1.51
C GLU A 146 -2.88 11.47 2.12
N LYS A 147 -2.30 11.65 3.31
CA LYS A 147 -2.23 12.96 3.98
C LYS A 147 -1.37 13.98 3.22
N GLY A 148 -0.39 13.53 2.45
CA GLY A 148 0.48 14.40 1.67
C GLY A 148 -0.22 15.11 0.49
N TYR A 149 -1.39 14.63 0.08
CA TYR A 149 -2.20 15.25 -0.99
C TYR A 149 -3.16 16.34 -0.48
N THR A 150 -3.21 16.55 0.84
CA THR A 150 -4.10 17.54 1.45
C THR A 150 -3.59 18.96 1.29
N TYR A 151 -4.50 19.92 1.41
CA TYR A 151 -4.25 21.35 1.45
C TYR A 151 -5.22 22.02 2.44
N ASN A 152 -4.91 23.24 2.86
CA ASN A 152 -5.80 24.03 3.70
C ASN A 152 -5.72 25.52 3.36
N GLU A 153 -6.70 26.29 3.83
CA GLU A 153 -6.78 27.73 3.55
C GLU A 153 -5.55 28.52 4.01
N ALA A 154 -4.95 28.14 5.13
CA ALA A 154 -3.76 28.83 5.67
C ALA A 154 -2.55 28.66 4.74
N ASP A 155 -2.38 27.48 4.13
CA ASP A 155 -1.27 27.25 3.18
C ASP A 155 -1.58 27.81 1.80
N LEU A 156 -2.84 27.73 1.33
CA LEU A 156 -3.28 28.37 0.10
C LEU A 156 -3.05 29.90 0.14
N ALA A 157 -3.28 30.54 1.29
CA ALA A 157 -3.09 31.97 1.49
C ALA A 157 -1.61 32.42 1.47
N ARG A 158 -0.64 31.49 1.48
CA ARG A 158 0.80 31.81 1.39
C ARG A 158 1.24 32.23 -0.02
N GLY A 159 0.34 32.18 -1.00
CA GLY A 159 0.64 32.53 -2.38
C GLY A 159 1.64 31.56 -3.02
N LEU A 160 2.65 32.10 -3.72
CA LEU A 160 3.63 31.29 -4.48
C LEU A 160 4.70 30.58 -3.63
N LYS A 161 4.60 30.65 -2.28
CA LYS A 161 5.52 29.97 -1.37
C LYS A 161 4.77 29.07 -0.36
N PRO A 162 3.98 28.11 -0.84
CA PRO A 162 3.29 27.15 0.03
C PRO A 162 4.28 26.22 0.73
N LEU A 163 3.84 25.64 1.86
CA LEU A 163 4.64 24.68 2.64
C LEU A 163 4.29 23.22 2.34
N PHE A 164 3.04 22.96 1.93
CA PHE A 164 2.58 21.60 1.68
C PHE A 164 3.10 21.07 0.34
N ALA A 165 3.23 19.74 0.26
CA ALA A 165 3.82 19.07 -0.89
C ALA A 165 3.14 19.45 -2.23
N MET A 166 1.81 19.44 -2.28
CA MET A 166 1.08 19.76 -3.52
C MET A 166 1.28 21.21 -3.95
N GLY A 167 1.39 22.13 -3.01
CA GLY A 167 1.69 23.55 -3.29
C GLY A 167 3.12 23.73 -3.81
N LYS A 168 4.11 23.09 -3.21
CA LYS A 168 5.51 23.10 -3.68
C LYS A 168 5.62 22.53 -5.10
N VAL A 169 4.91 21.44 -5.37
CA VAL A 169 4.83 20.85 -6.72
C VAL A 169 4.18 21.83 -7.70
N CYS A 170 3.08 22.49 -7.31
CA CYS A 170 2.45 23.52 -8.14
C CYS A 170 3.39 24.68 -8.44
N ALA A 171 4.23 25.10 -7.48
CA ALA A 171 5.25 26.13 -7.69
C ALA A 171 6.32 25.68 -8.70
N LEU A 172 6.78 24.45 -8.63
CA LEU A 172 7.72 23.87 -9.60
C LEU A 172 7.08 23.72 -11.00
N LEU A 173 5.80 23.38 -11.08
CA LEU A 173 5.04 23.36 -12.34
C LEU A 173 4.88 24.75 -12.96
N LEU A 174 4.75 25.80 -12.14
CA LEU A 174 4.75 27.18 -12.61
C LEU A 174 6.10 27.54 -13.27
N GLU A 175 7.22 27.16 -12.68
CA GLU A 175 8.56 27.32 -13.26
C GLU A 175 8.69 26.57 -14.60
N ARG A 176 8.15 25.35 -14.68
CA ARG A 176 8.13 24.57 -15.91
C ARG A 176 7.28 25.21 -17.02
N TRP A 177 6.11 25.73 -16.65
CA TRP A 177 5.24 26.47 -17.57
C TRP A 177 5.93 27.71 -18.14
N GLN A 178 6.58 28.50 -17.27
CA GLN A 178 7.33 29.70 -17.68
C GLN A 178 8.52 29.36 -18.59
N SER A 179 9.03 28.18 -18.53
CA SER A 179 10.14 27.69 -19.37
C SER A 179 9.70 27.13 -20.74
N GLY A 180 8.46 27.40 -21.16
CA GLY A 180 7.94 27.01 -22.46
C GLY A 180 6.79 26.01 -22.42
N ALA A 181 6.08 25.90 -21.31
CA ALA A 181 4.94 24.99 -21.11
C ALA A 181 5.28 23.54 -21.50
N LEU A 182 6.42 23.05 -20.98
CA LEU A 182 6.96 21.73 -21.29
C LEU A 182 6.06 20.62 -20.73
N PRO A 183 5.83 19.53 -21.47
CA PRO A 183 4.97 18.43 -21.02
C PRO A 183 5.58 17.65 -19.84
N LEU A 184 4.73 17.11 -18.97
CA LEU A 184 5.13 16.33 -17.79
C LEU A 184 4.01 15.40 -17.33
N THR A 185 4.37 14.20 -16.90
CA THR A 185 3.46 13.27 -16.24
C THR A 185 3.65 13.34 -14.73
N ILE A 186 2.53 13.42 -14.00
CA ILE A 186 2.47 13.55 -12.54
C ILE A 186 1.82 12.31 -11.95
N GLN A 187 2.64 11.38 -11.43
CA GLN A 187 2.28 10.01 -11.09
C GLN A 187 2.23 9.80 -9.58
N SER A 188 1.06 9.47 -8.99
CA SER A 188 1.06 8.92 -7.64
C SER A 188 1.52 7.46 -7.65
N MET A 189 2.29 7.06 -6.65
CA MET A 189 2.66 5.67 -6.34
C MET A 189 2.29 5.34 -4.89
N ASP A 190 1.26 6.00 -4.33
CA ASP A 190 0.70 5.70 -3.01
C ASP A 190 -0.46 4.71 -3.10
N ASN A 191 -0.59 3.88 -2.06
CA ASN A 191 -1.65 2.87 -1.98
C ASN A 191 -2.97 3.51 -1.51
N CYS A 192 -3.57 4.30 -2.37
CA CYS A 192 -4.90 4.86 -2.18
C CYS A 192 -5.67 4.83 -3.51
N SER A 193 -6.99 4.63 -3.41
CA SER A 193 -7.85 4.51 -4.57
C SER A 193 -7.85 5.79 -5.41
N HIS A 194 -7.80 5.62 -6.74
CA HIS A 194 -7.80 6.71 -7.73
C HIS A 194 -6.75 7.77 -7.41
N ASN A 195 -5.57 7.32 -7.07
CA ASN A 195 -4.49 8.15 -6.52
C ASN A 195 -4.07 9.32 -7.44
N GLY A 196 -4.15 9.18 -8.76
CA GLY A 196 -3.89 10.26 -9.71
C GLY A 196 -4.87 11.43 -9.57
N ASP A 197 -6.15 11.17 -9.25
CA ASP A 197 -7.15 12.21 -9.05
C ASP A 197 -6.88 13.01 -7.77
N LYS A 198 -6.33 12.38 -6.73
CA LYS A 198 -5.92 13.07 -5.49
C LYS A 198 -4.77 14.05 -5.74
N VAL A 199 -3.77 13.64 -6.51
CA VAL A 199 -2.67 14.52 -6.93
C VAL A 199 -3.22 15.69 -7.75
N LYS A 200 -4.07 15.40 -8.75
CA LYS A 200 -4.71 16.40 -9.59
C LYS A 200 -5.45 17.43 -8.75
N ALA A 201 -6.33 16.98 -7.86
CA ALA A 201 -7.09 17.86 -6.98
C ALA A 201 -6.19 18.74 -6.10
N GLY A 202 -5.13 18.18 -5.52
CA GLY A 202 -4.17 18.92 -4.71
C GLY A 202 -3.46 20.03 -5.49
N VAL A 203 -2.92 19.71 -6.68
CA VAL A 203 -2.23 20.68 -7.54
C VAL A 203 -3.19 21.78 -8.03
N PHE A 204 -4.40 21.40 -8.46
CA PHE A 204 -5.40 22.34 -8.97
C PHE A 204 -5.90 23.30 -7.89
N ALA A 205 -6.03 22.88 -6.65
CA ALA A 205 -6.43 23.77 -5.56
C ALA A 205 -5.50 24.98 -5.42
N TYR A 206 -4.18 24.77 -5.54
CA TYR A 206 -3.21 25.89 -5.53
C TYR A 206 -3.26 26.72 -6.80
N ALA A 207 -3.29 26.10 -7.97
CA ALA A 207 -3.31 26.81 -9.23
C ALA A 207 -4.56 27.68 -9.38
N GLU A 208 -5.74 27.16 -9.05
CA GLU A 208 -7.01 27.90 -9.09
C GLU A 208 -7.01 29.06 -8.10
N ARG A 209 -6.47 28.84 -6.89
CA ARG A 209 -6.33 29.90 -5.90
C ARG A 209 -5.40 31.00 -6.39
N TRP A 210 -4.26 30.68 -6.96
CA TRP A 210 -3.31 31.67 -7.47
C TRP A 210 -3.87 32.48 -8.65
N VAL A 211 -4.64 31.84 -9.54
CA VAL A 211 -5.35 32.58 -10.62
C VAL A 211 -6.40 33.53 -10.04
N LYS A 212 -7.20 33.04 -9.08
CA LYS A 212 -8.22 33.83 -8.39
C LYS A 212 -7.63 35.07 -7.68
N ASP A 213 -6.50 34.89 -7.04
CA ASP A 213 -5.79 35.94 -6.29
C ASP A 213 -4.96 36.85 -7.22
N GLY A 214 -4.95 36.62 -8.55
CA GLY A 214 -4.20 37.39 -9.53
C GLY A 214 -2.68 37.21 -9.48
N LEU A 215 -2.19 36.17 -8.84
CA LEU A 215 -0.76 35.85 -8.70
C LEU A 215 -0.16 35.23 -9.95
N VAL A 216 -0.97 34.50 -10.72
CA VAL A 216 -0.59 33.89 -12.00
C VAL A 216 -1.69 34.10 -13.05
N PRO A 217 -1.38 34.13 -14.35
CA PRO A 217 -2.38 34.26 -15.40
C PRO A 217 -3.19 32.95 -15.56
N ALA A 218 -4.43 33.06 -16.06
CA ALA A 218 -5.30 31.90 -16.33
C ALA A 218 -4.66 30.86 -17.26
N ALA A 219 -3.78 31.30 -18.18
CA ALA A 219 -3.04 30.42 -19.08
C ALA A 219 -2.19 29.34 -18.36
N PHE A 220 -1.78 29.58 -17.12
CA PHE A 220 -1.13 28.54 -16.32
C PHE A 220 -2.11 27.41 -15.96
N LEU A 221 -3.34 27.75 -15.59
CA LEU A 221 -4.37 26.76 -15.31
C LEU A 221 -4.79 26.01 -16.59
N ASP A 222 -4.83 26.69 -17.73
CA ASP A 222 -5.11 26.08 -19.03
C ASP A 222 -4.01 25.05 -19.40
N TYR A 223 -2.74 25.37 -19.12
CA TYR A 223 -1.63 24.42 -19.28
C TYR A 223 -1.80 23.18 -18.41
N LEU A 224 -2.22 23.30 -17.14
CA LEU A 224 -2.44 22.16 -16.26
C LEU A 224 -3.66 21.31 -16.68
N LYS A 225 -4.62 21.91 -17.38
CA LYS A 225 -5.81 21.22 -17.93
C LYS A 225 -5.57 20.55 -19.29
N ASP A 226 -4.53 20.96 -19.99
CA ASP A 226 -4.19 20.40 -21.30
C ASP A 226 -3.56 19.00 -21.13
N GLU A 227 -4.36 17.97 -21.37
CA GLU A 227 -3.93 16.57 -21.24
C GLU A 227 -2.85 16.17 -22.27
N THR A 228 -2.59 16.99 -23.29
CA THR A 228 -1.41 16.82 -24.18
C THR A 228 -0.12 17.31 -23.54
N LYS A 229 -0.21 18.03 -22.43
CA LYS A 229 0.90 18.59 -21.67
C LYS A 229 1.05 17.94 -20.31
N ILE A 230 -0.01 17.92 -19.52
CA ILE A 230 0.01 17.43 -18.14
C ILE A 230 -0.97 16.27 -17.98
N THR A 231 -0.47 15.13 -17.52
CA THR A 231 -1.29 13.95 -17.22
C THR A 231 -1.14 13.54 -15.77
N PHE A 232 -2.20 12.91 -15.24
CA PHE A 232 -2.29 12.39 -13.88
C PHE A 232 -2.73 10.92 -13.93
N PRO A 233 -1.85 10.01 -14.37
CA PRO A 233 -2.20 8.60 -14.48
C PRO A 233 -2.46 7.98 -13.10
N TRP A 234 -3.33 6.97 -13.09
CA TRP A 234 -3.56 6.16 -11.90
C TRP A 234 -2.50 5.05 -11.78
N SER A 235 -2.28 4.60 -10.56
CA SER A 235 -1.53 3.39 -10.31
C SER A 235 -2.15 2.54 -9.21
N MET A 236 -1.97 1.24 -9.29
CA MET A 236 -2.17 0.31 -8.19
C MET A 236 -0.80 -0.16 -7.73
N ILE A 237 -0.50 0.05 -6.47
CA ILE A 237 0.70 -0.45 -5.83
C ILE A 237 0.35 -1.48 -4.76
N ASP A 238 1.20 -2.47 -4.62
CA ASP A 238 1.04 -3.49 -3.60
C ASP A 238 2.41 -4.03 -3.17
N LYS A 239 2.89 -3.52 -2.06
CA LYS A 239 4.10 -3.96 -1.36
C LYS A 239 4.08 -3.48 0.08
N ILE A 240 4.44 -4.35 1.01
CA ILE A 240 4.59 -4.01 2.41
C ILE A 240 6.06 -3.77 2.71
N THR A 241 6.34 -2.64 3.36
CA THR A 241 7.68 -2.26 3.84
C THR A 241 7.62 -2.03 5.35
N PRO A 242 7.82 -3.08 6.15
CA PRO A 242 7.82 -2.95 7.59
C PRO A 242 9.00 -2.10 8.05
N ARG A 243 8.89 -1.56 9.26
CA ARG A 243 10.02 -0.87 9.92
C ARG A 243 11.25 -1.78 9.98
N PRO A 244 12.47 -1.22 10.06
CA PRO A 244 13.67 -2.00 10.33
C PRO A 244 13.47 -2.94 11.51
N HIS A 245 13.86 -4.22 11.34
CA HIS A 245 13.57 -5.30 12.28
C HIS A 245 14.87 -5.80 12.92
N GLU A 246 14.90 -6.00 14.24
CA GLU A 246 16.11 -6.37 14.98
C GLU A 246 16.74 -7.67 14.46
N LYS A 247 15.94 -8.70 14.22
CA LYS A 247 16.44 -9.95 13.65
C LYS A 247 17.14 -9.76 12.31
N VAL A 248 16.67 -8.82 11.47
CA VAL A 248 17.31 -8.49 10.19
C VAL A 248 18.65 -7.79 10.45
N LYS A 249 18.69 -6.84 11.39
CA LYS A 249 19.94 -6.18 11.80
C LYS A 249 20.98 -7.20 12.27
N GLU A 250 20.58 -8.16 13.11
CA GLU A 250 21.45 -9.24 13.58
C GLU A 250 21.96 -10.11 12.42
N MET A 251 21.11 -10.47 11.47
CA MET A 251 21.50 -11.26 10.30
C MET A 251 22.53 -10.51 9.43
N LEU A 252 22.31 -9.21 9.19
CA LEU A 252 23.24 -8.36 8.44
C LEU A 252 24.58 -8.19 9.18
N ALA A 253 24.55 -8.00 10.50
CA ALA A 253 25.76 -7.91 11.32
C ALA A 253 26.56 -9.21 11.31
N ALA A 254 25.90 -10.38 11.32
CA ALA A 254 26.56 -11.69 11.21
C ALA A 254 27.28 -11.87 9.86
N ASP A 255 26.79 -11.24 8.79
CA ASP A 255 27.48 -11.18 7.50
C ASP A 255 28.67 -10.20 7.51
N GLY A 256 28.80 -9.36 8.53
CA GLY A 256 29.79 -8.29 8.62
C GLY A 256 29.36 -7.01 7.91
N PHE A 257 28.06 -6.82 7.65
CA PHE A 257 27.54 -5.56 7.14
C PHE A 257 27.40 -4.55 8.28
N GLU A 258 28.12 -3.42 8.15
CA GLU A 258 28.30 -2.45 9.23
C GLU A 258 27.29 -1.29 9.19
N ASP A 259 26.72 -0.99 8.00
CA ASP A 259 25.73 0.08 7.85
C ASP A 259 24.32 -0.43 8.25
N ASN A 260 24.16 -0.79 9.52
CA ASN A 260 22.94 -1.43 10.03
C ASN A 260 22.29 -0.73 11.24
N ASP A 261 22.74 0.47 11.58
CA ASP A 261 22.14 1.24 12.67
C ASP A 261 20.80 1.84 12.28
N TYR A 262 19.90 1.89 13.28
CA TYR A 262 18.62 2.55 13.10
C TYR A 262 18.77 4.06 13.09
N ILE A 263 17.93 4.70 12.30
CA ILE A 263 17.84 6.14 12.15
C ILE A 263 16.45 6.56 12.60
N GLU A 264 16.37 7.40 13.62
CA GLU A 264 15.15 8.09 14.01
C GLU A 264 15.37 9.60 13.84
N THR A 265 14.42 10.25 13.17
CA THR A 265 14.44 11.69 12.97
C THR A 265 13.65 12.40 14.06
N GLU A 266 13.80 13.72 14.18
CA GLU A 266 13.00 14.55 15.10
C GLU A 266 11.49 14.47 14.78
N LYS A 267 11.12 14.16 13.53
CA LYS A 267 9.73 13.96 13.12
C LYS A 267 9.25 12.51 13.27
N HIS A 268 10.02 11.69 14.01
CA HIS A 268 9.71 10.27 14.25
C HIS A 268 9.61 9.39 13.00
N THR A 269 10.33 9.75 11.93
CA THR A 269 10.56 8.82 10.84
C THR A 269 11.57 7.77 11.29
N PHE A 270 11.17 6.51 11.23
CA PHE A 270 12.01 5.38 11.63
C PHE A 270 12.51 4.64 10.38
N THR A 271 13.82 4.63 10.18
CA THR A 271 14.47 4.08 9.01
C THR A 271 15.85 3.51 9.34
N ALA A 272 16.62 3.07 8.33
CA ALA A 272 18.00 2.58 8.43
C ALA A 272 18.68 2.72 7.05
N PRO A 273 19.99 2.51 6.92
CA PRO A 273 20.66 2.36 5.62
C PRO A 273 20.15 1.16 4.81
N PHE A 274 19.54 0.19 5.48
CA PHE A 274 18.78 -0.89 4.87
C PHE A 274 17.28 -0.63 4.97
N VAL A 275 16.53 -1.24 4.08
CA VAL A 275 15.06 -1.17 4.08
C VAL A 275 14.47 -2.56 3.93
N ASN A 276 13.53 -2.90 4.82
CA ASN A 276 12.83 -4.17 4.78
C ASN A 276 11.63 -4.09 3.83
N ALA A 277 11.42 -5.14 3.06
CA ALA A 277 10.21 -5.30 2.25
C ALA A 277 9.81 -6.77 2.17
N GLU A 278 8.53 -7.04 1.98
CA GLU A 278 8.10 -8.38 1.59
C GLU A 278 8.62 -8.75 0.19
N GLU A 279 8.65 -10.04 -0.12
CA GLU A 279 9.06 -10.53 -1.45
C GLU A 279 8.05 -10.19 -2.55
N VAL A 280 6.75 -10.19 -2.22
CA VAL A 280 5.66 -9.95 -3.17
C VAL A 280 5.57 -8.46 -3.50
N GLN A 281 5.43 -8.16 -4.79
CA GLN A 281 5.26 -6.78 -5.25
C GLN A 281 4.46 -6.71 -6.54
N TYR A 282 3.58 -5.69 -6.63
CA TYR A 282 2.87 -5.35 -7.86
C TYR A 282 2.83 -3.83 -8.03
N LEU A 283 3.27 -3.36 -9.18
CA LEU A 283 3.16 -1.97 -9.61
C LEU A 283 2.50 -1.95 -10.98
N VAL A 284 1.25 -1.52 -11.03
CA VAL A 284 0.46 -1.42 -12.25
C VAL A 284 0.13 0.06 -12.48
N ILE A 285 0.50 0.58 -13.63
CA ILE A 285 0.47 2.01 -13.95
C ILE A 285 -0.34 2.24 -15.23
N GLU A 286 -1.18 3.26 -15.22
CA GLU A 286 -1.81 3.75 -16.44
C GLU A 286 -0.75 4.33 -17.39
N ASP A 287 -0.68 3.79 -18.61
CA ASP A 287 0.28 4.26 -19.63
C ASP A 287 -0.23 5.51 -20.34
N ASN A 288 -0.26 6.63 -19.61
CA ASN A 288 -0.69 7.93 -20.10
C ASN A 288 0.39 8.98 -19.88
N TYR A 289 1.39 8.98 -20.76
CA TYR A 289 2.58 9.83 -20.68
C TYR A 289 2.70 10.76 -21.88
N THR A 290 3.05 12.02 -21.62
CA THR A 290 3.10 13.07 -22.65
C THR A 290 4.51 13.37 -23.16
N ASN A 291 5.55 12.96 -22.45
CA ASN A 291 6.96 13.26 -22.75
C ASN A 291 7.87 12.01 -22.67
N GLY A 292 7.35 10.83 -23.00
CA GLY A 292 8.02 9.59 -22.72
C GLY A 292 7.98 9.22 -21.23
N ARG A 293 8.52 8.08 -20.88
CA ARG A 293 8.53 7.57 -19.49
C ARG A 293 9.79 6.77 -19.17
N PRO A 294 10.20 6.72 -17.89
CA PRO A 294 11.18 5.73 -17.45
C PRO A 294 10.66 4.31 -17.71
N PRO A 295 11.47 3.39 -18.24
CA PRO A 295 11.04 2.04 -18.62
C PRO A 295 10.98 1.11 -17.39
N LEU A 296 10.07 1.37 -16.46
CA LEU A 296 9.91 0.60 -15.22
C LEU A 296 9.43 -0.83 -15.49
N ASP A 297 8.86 -1.09 -16.66
CA ASP A 297 8.52 -2.41 -17.17
C ASP A 297 9.73 -3.34 -17.31
N LEU A 298 10.91 -2.80 -17.59
CA LEU A 298 12.18 -3.55 -17.56
C LEU A 298 12.53 -4.06 -16.14
N GLY A 299 11.97 -3.45 -15.11
CA GLY A 299 12.14 -3.83 -13.71
C GLY A 299 10.90 -4.52 -13.10
N GLY A 300 9.88 -4.83 -13.92
CA GLY A 300 8.72 -5.61 -13.50
C GLY A 300 7.45 -4.80 -13.20
N ALA A 301 7.42 -3.49 -13.46
CA ALA A 301 6.17 -2.73 -13.45
C ALA A 301 5.31 -3.09 -14.68
N LEU A 302 3.98 -2.98 -14.55
CA LEU A 302 3.05 -3.21 -15.63
C LEU A 302 2.41 -1.90 -16.08
N TYR A 303 2.52 -1.56 -17.33
CA TYR A 303 1.83 -0.43 -17.94
C TYR A 303 0.58 -0.89 -18.68
N THR A 304 -0.54 -0.22 -18.47
CA THR A 304 -1.83 -0.62 -19.02
C THR A 304 -2.80 0.56 -19.11
N THR A 305 -4.07 0.30 -19.37
CA THR A 305 -5.12 1.35 -19.38
C THR A 305 -5.58 1.68 -17.95
N ARG A 306 -6.15 2.88 -17.76
CA ARG A 306 -6.79 3.30 -16.50
C ARG A 306 -7.85 2.30 -16.02
N GLU A 307 -8.70 1.84 -16.93
CA GLU A 307 -9.72 0.83 -16.63
C GLU A 307 -9.11 -0.46 -16.08
N THR A 308 -7.98 -0.89 -16.63
CA THR A 308 -7.28 -2.09 -16.15
C THR A 308 -6.65 -1.88 -14.78
N VAL A 309 -6.08 -0.69 -14.50
CA VAL A 309 -5.58 -0.34 -13.16
C VAL A 309 -6.71 -0.44 -12.13
N ASP A 310 -7.89 0.11 -12.44
CA ASP A 310 -9.09 0.02 -11.59
C ASP A 310 -9.54 -1.43 -11.37
N LYS A 311 -9.53 -2.26 -12.42
CA LYS A 311 -9.83 -3.69 -12.31
C LYS A 311 -8.85 -4.44 -11.41
N VAL A 312 -7.55 -4.11 -11.46
CA VAL A 312 -6.54 -4.72 -10.57
C VAL A 312 -6.79 -4.33 -9.13
N GLU A 313 -7.07 -3.05 -8.86
CA GLU A 313 -7.45 -2.59 -7.53
C GLU A 313 -8.71 -3.30 -7.04
N THR A 314 -9.74 -3.36 -7.87
CA THR A 314 -11.00 -4.05 -7.55
C THR A 314 -10.76 -5.53 -7.24
N MET A 315 -9.97 -6.24 -8.03
CA MET A 315 -9.59 -7.64 -7.78
C MET A 315 -8.94 -7.80 -6.40
N LYS A 316 -7.98 -6.95 -6.07
CA LYS A 316 -7.27 -6.95 -4.79
C LYS A 316 -8.22 -6.71 -3.61
N VAL A 317 -9.04 -5.67 -3.72
CA VAL A 317 -9.88 -5.16 -2.62
C VAL A 317 -11.12 -6.01 -2.37
N THR A 318 -11.73 -6.55 -3.43
CA THR A 318 -13.01 -7.29 -3.31
C THR A 318 -12.85 -8.81 -3.28
N THR A 319 -11.67 -9.34 -3.65
CA THR A 319 -11.52 -10.79 -3.83
C THR A 319 -10.22 -11.34 -3.25
N CYS A 320 -9.05 -10.89 -3.75
CA CYS A 320 -7.82 -11.67 -3.61
C CYS A 320 -6.99 -11.38 -2.34
N LEU A 321 -7.16 -10.24 -1.68
CA LEU A 321 -6.38 -9.87 -0.50
C LEU A 321 -7.26 -9.39 0.66
N ASN A 322 -7.96 -8.28 0.47
CA ASN A 322 -8.59 -7.57 1.59
C ASN A 322 -9.73 -8.35 2.28
N PRO A 323 -10.60 -9.11 1.56
CA PRO A 323 -11.60 -9.94 2.20
C PRO A 323 -10.99 -11.03 3.07
N LEU A 324 -9.92 -11.67 2.60
CA LEU A 324 -9.22 -12.74 3.33
C LEU A 324 -8.63 -12.22 4.64
N HIS A 325 -7.96 -11.06 4.58
CA HIS A 325 -7.45 -10.38 5.76
C HIS A 325 -8.56 -10.07 6.78
N THR A 326 -9.70 -9.54 6.32
CA THR A 326 -10.81 -9.17 7.20
C THR A 326 -11.45 -10.40 7.84
N ALA A 327 -11.71 -11.45 7.07
CA ALA A 327 -12.27 -12.68 7.60
C ALA A 327 -11.37 -13.28 8.68
N MET A 328 -10.08 -13.36 8.39
CA MET A 328 -9.09 -13.90 9.31
C MET A 328 -8.98 -13.08 10.59
N SER A 329 -8.90 -11.74 10.46
CA SER A 329 -8.73 -10.85 11.62
C SER A 329 -9.93 -10.85 12.59
N ILE A 330 -11.16 -10.96 12.08
CA ILE A 330 -12.35 -11.07 12.93
C ILE A 330 -12.27 -12.31 13.81
N TYR A 331 -11.98 -13.46 13.23
CA TYR A 331 -11.84 -14.72 13.96
C TYR A 331 -10.57 -14.75 14.82
N GLY A 332 -9.47 -14.25 14.32
CA GLY A 332 -8.20 -14.18 15.05
C GLY A 332 -8.27 -13.38 16.33
N CYS A 333 -8.95 -12.24 16.33
CA CYS A 333 -9.20 -11.46 17.55
C CYS A 333 -10.00 -12.27 18.58
N MET A 334 -11.06 -12.96 18.15
CA MET A 334 -11.87 -13.78 19.03
C MET A 334 -11.12 -15.02 19.55
N LEU A 335 -10.24 -15.61 18.75
CA LEU A 335 -9.41 -16.77 19.12
C LEU A 335 -8.13 -16.38 19.87
N GLY A 336 -7.86 -15.07 20.05
CA GLY A 336 -6.76 -14.55 20.86
C GLY A 336 -5.42 -14.46 20.13
N TYR A 337 -5.39 -14.52 18.81
CA TYR A 337 -4.18 -14.30 18.02
C TYR A 337 -3.73 -12.83 18.04
N THR A 338 -2.42 -12.65 17.91
CA THR A 338 -1.76 -11.34 17.88
C THR A 338 -0.94 -11.11 16.63
N LEU A 339 -0.75 -12.15 15.80
CA LEU A 339 -0.01 -12.09 14.54
C LEU A 339 -0.77 -12.85 13.45
N ILE A 340 -0.87 -12.26 12.28
CA ILE A 340 -1.47 -12.88 11.08
C ILE A 340 -0.70 -14.16 10.66
N SER A 341 0.61 -14.14 10.78
CA SER A 341 1.42 -15.34 10.46
C SER A 341 1.13 -16.52 11.40
N ALA A 342 0.77 -16.26 12.66
CA ALA A 342 0.35 -17.30 13.59
C ALA A 342 -1.06 -17.84 13.25
N GLU A 343 -1.98 -16.99 12.79
CA GLU A 343 -3.28 -17.42 12.25
C GLU A 343 -3.12 -18.31 11.03
N MET A 344 -2.13 -18.05 10.19
CA MET A 344 -1.84 -18.87 9.00
C MET A 344 -1.23 -20.24 9.34
N ALA A 345 -0.69 -20.41 10.55
CA ALA A 345 -0.26 -21.72 11.06
C ALA A 345 -1.44 -22.54 11.62
N ASP A 346 -2.58 -21.92 11.89
CA ASP A 346 -3.83 -22.56 12.30
C ASP A 346 -4.54 -23.16 11.08
N GLU A 347 -4.77 -24.48 11.09
CA GLU A 347 -5.35 -25.20 9.96
C GLU A 347 -6.76 -24.74 9.61
N ASP A 348 -7.61 -24.46 10.61
CA ASP A 348 -8.98 -24.00 10.38
C ASP A 348 -9.01 -22.60 9.78
N LEU A 349 -8.24 -21.65 10.33
CA LEU A 349 -8.17 -20.28 9.82
C LEU A 349 -7.57 -20.23 8.41
N ARG A 350 -6.52 -20.99 8.18
CA ARG A 350 -5.92 -21.09 6.84
C ARG A 350 -6.91 -21.66 5.82
N ALA A 351 -7.57 -22.77 6.14
CA ALA A 351 -8.57 -23.39 5.26
C ALA A 351 -9.78 -22.47 5.07
N PHE A 352 -10.19 -21.73 6.09
CA PHE A 352 -11.27 -20.74 6.05
C PHE A 352 -11.03 -19.70 4.95
N ILE A 353 -9.89 -19.01 5.00
CA ILE A 353 -9.61 -17.97 3.98
C ILE A 353 -9.32 -18.55 2.60
N GLN A 354 -8.71 -19.74 2.50
CA GLN A 354 -8.52 -20.42 1.22
C GLN A 354 -9.86 -20.69 0.55
N LYS A 355 -10.83 -21.22 1.29
CA LYS A 355 -12.14 -21.54 0.75
C LYS A 355 -12.98 -20.29 0.45
N ILE A 356 -12.94 -19.26 1.29
CA ILE A 356 -13.53 -17.94 0.95
C ILE A 356 -12.98 -17.46 -0.38
N GLY A 357 -11.66 -17.42 -0.53
CA GLY A 357 -11.00 -16.91 -1.72
C GLY A 357 -11.31 -17.71 -2.97
N TYR A 358 -10.97 -19.00 -2.96
CA TYR A 358 -11.06 -19.82 -4.16
C TYR A 358 -12.46 -20.30 -4.51
N MET A 359 -13.31 -20.54 -3.51
CA MET A 359 -14.63 -21.15 -3.74
C MET A 359 -15.79 -20.14 -3.76
N GLU A 360 -15.69 -19.06 -2.98
CA GLU A 360 -16.79 -18.10 -2.86
C GLU A 360 -16.53 -16.77 -3.56
N ALA A 361 -15.33 -16.20 -3.48
CA ALA A 361 -15.03 -14.91 -4.08
C ALA A 361 -14.54 -15.02 -5.54
N MET A 362 -13.70 -16.02 -5.85
CA MET A 362 -13.13 -16.19 -7.19
C MET A 362 -14.17 -16.38 -8.31
N PRO A 363 -15.33 -17.07 -8.12
CA PRO A 363 -16.35 -17.19 -9.18
C PRO A 363 -16.89 -15.86 -9.68
N VAL A 364 -16.77 -14.79 -8.91
CA VAL A 364 -17.23 -13.44 -9.28
C VAL A 364 -16.11 -12.41 -9.34
N VAL A 365 -14.86 -12.87 -9.37
CA VAL A 365 -13.69 -11.98 -9.45
C VAL A 365 -13.77 -11.03 -10.64
N THR A 366 -13.25 -9.84 -10.45
CA THR A 366 -12.95 -8.91 -11.56
C THR A 366 -11.58 -9.27 -12.11
N ASP A 367 -11.54 -9.95 -13.24
CA ASP A 367 -10.28 -10.32 -13.91
C ASP A 367 -9.73 -9.10 -14.68
N PRO A 368 -8.56 -8.59 -14.32
CA PRO A 368 -7.95 -7.45 -15.00
C PRO A 368 -7.23 -7.85 -16.31
N GLY A 369 -6.97 -9.12 -16.55
CA GLY A 369 -6.28 -9.64 -17.71
C GLY A 369 -4.76 -9.47 -17.72
N VAL A 370 -4.21 -8.49 -16.98
CA VAL A 370 -2.74 -8.22 -16.88
C VAL A 370 -2.08 -8.92 -15.70
N LEU A 371 -2.87 -9.32 -14.72
CA LEU A 371 -2.47 -10.14 -13.57
C LEU A 371 -3.45 -11.30 -13.44
N ASN A 372 -2.93 -12.50 -13.27
CA ASN A 372 -3.77 -13.67 -13.05
C ASN A 372 -4.32 -13.69 -11.61
N PRO A 373 -5.65 -13.63 -11.39
CA PRO A 373 -6.23 -13.63 -10.05
C PRO A 373 -5.85 -14.84 -9.19
N TYR A 374 -5.69 -16.02 -9.80
CA TYR A 374 -5.29 -17.24 -9.08
C TYR A 374 -3.83 -17.19 -8.62
N GLU A 375 -2.93 -16.62 -9.41
CA GLU A 375 -1.54 -16.42 -9.02
C GLU A 375 -1.44 -15.36 -7.93
N PHE A 376 -2.22 -14.29 -8.05
CA PHE A 376 -2.25 -13.21 -7.07
C PHE A 376 -2.73 -13.72 -5.70
N ILE A 377 -3.88 -14.40 -5.64
CA ILE A 377 -4.39 -14.96 -4.37
C ILE A 377 -3.47 -16.04 -3.82
N GLY A 378 -2.84 -16.85 -4.69
CA GLY A 378 -1.83 -17.83 -4.32
C GLY A 378 -0.62 -17.19 -3.64
N ALA A 379 -0.13 -16.06 -4.15
CA ALA A 379 0.94 -15.28 -3.53
C ALA A 379 0.53 -14.72 -2.15
N VAL A 380 -0.71 -14.23 -2.03
CA VAL A 380 -1.27 -13.74 -0.76
C VAL A 380 -1.28 -14.86 0.29
N ILE A 381 -1.88 -16.00 -0.04
CA ILE A 381 -2.12 -17.10 0.93
C ILE A 381 -0.82 -17.84 1.28
N ASN A 382 0.09 -18.03 0.32
CA ASN A 382 1.25 -18.89 0.52
C ASN A 382 2.55 -18.14 0.83
N ARG A 383 2.63 -16.85 0.54
CA ARG A 383 3.85 -16.06 0.74
C ARG A 383 3.66 -14.84 1.62
N ARG A 384 2.58 -14.07 1.44
CA ARG A 384 2.38 -12.82 2.17
C ARG A 384 1.87 -13.04 3.59
N LEU A 385 0.70 -13.68 3.73
CA LEU A 385 0.06 -13.86 5.03
C LEU A 385 0.87 -14.74 6.01
N PRO A 386 1.54 -15.84 5.59
CA PRO A 386 2.36 -16.65 6.50
C PRO A 386 3.74 -16.08 6.78
N ASN A 387 4.12 -14.93 6.19
CA ASN A 387 5.46 -14.36 6.33
C ASN A 387 5.75 -13.96 7.80
N PRO A 388 6.72 -14.62 8.48
CA PRO A 388 6.98 -14.41 9.91
C PRO A 388 7.62 -13.05 10.23
N PHE A 389 8.12 -12.33 9.23
CA PHE A 389 8.70 -10.99 9.40
C PHE A 389 7.65 -9.88 9.33
N MET A 390 6.40 -10.19 8.91
CA MET A 390 5.36 -9.19 8.82
C MET A 390 4.73 -8.96 10.20
N PRO A 391 4.82 -7.76 10.77
CA PRO A 391 4.30 -7.46 12.10
C PRO A 391 2.80 -7.15 12.07
N ASP A 392 2.05 -7.81 11.20
CA ASP A 392 0.61 -7.60 11.06
C ASP A 392 -0.16 -8.30 12.17
N ALA A 393 -0.97 -7.51 12.88
CA ALA A 393 -1.83 -7.99 13.96
C ALA A 393 -3.30 -8.01 13.50
N PRO A 394 -4.09 -9.03 13.88
CA PRO A 394 -5.52 -9.05 13.59
C PRO A 394 -6.25 -7.81 14.12
N GLN A 395 -5.86 -7.29 15.27
CA GLN A 395 -6.42 -6.07 15.86
C GLN A 395 -6.23 -4.84 14.95
N ARG A 396 -5.07 -4.72 14.29
CA ARG A 396 -4.82 -3.62 13.34
C ARG A 396 -5.67 -3.78 12.07
N ILE A 397 -5.79 -5.00 11.59
CA ILE A 397 -6.61 -5.29 10.39
C ILE A 397 -8.10 -5.10 10.66
N ALA A 398 -8.55 -5.39 11.88
CA ALA A 398 -9.96 -5.24 12.30
C ALA A 398 -10.39 -3.78 12.57
N MET A 399 -9.48 -2.79 12.52
CA MET A 399 -9.88 -1.38 12.58
C MET A 399 -10.83 -1.05 11.43
N ASP A 400 -11.81 -0.18 11.69
CA ASP A 400 -12.78 0.30 10.69
C ASP A 400 -13.50 -0.82 9.90
N THR A 401 -13.79 -1.95 10.55
CA THR A 401 -14.42 -3.11 9.89
C THR A 401 -15.78 -2.75 9.29
N SER A 402 -16.60 -1.95 9.97
CA SER A 402 -17.90 -1.49 9.43
C SER A 402 -17.79 -0.78 8.08
N GLN A 403 -16.67 -0.07 7.86
CA GLN A 403 -16.42 0.65 6.61
C GLN A 403 -15.83 -0.26 5.51
N LYS A 404 -15.37 -1.43 5.89
CA LYS A 404 -14.71 -2.39 5.00
C LYS A 404 -15.64 -3.48 4.47
N LEU A 405 -16.58 -3.94 5.30
CA LEU A 405 -17.49 -5.03 4.95
C LEU A 405 -18.30 -4.79 3.65
N PRO A 406 -18.82 -3.55 3.38
CA PRO A 406 -19.57 -3.29 2.16
C PRO A 406 -18.77 -3.63 0.89
N ILE A 407 -17.51 -3.24 0.84
CA ILE A 407 -16.64 -3.41 -0.33
C ILE A 407 -16.07 -4.83 -0.37
N ARG A 408 -15.66 -5.38 0.78
CA ARG A 408 -14.94 -6.65 0.86
C ARG A 408 -15.83 -7.88 0.69
N PHE A 409 -17.08 -7.81 1.14
CA PHE A 409 -18.04 -8.93 1.06
C PHE A 409 -19.34 -8.54 0.37
N GLY A 410 -19.86 -7.34 0.61
CA GLY A 410 -21.10 -6.85 -0.02
C GLY A 410 -21.02 -6.87 -1.54
N GLU A 411 -19.89 -6.46 -2.12
CA GLU A 411 -19.71 -6.49 -3.57
C GLU A 411 -19.72 -7.93 -4.13
N THR A 412 -19.11 -8.88 -3.43
CA THR A 412 -19.17 -10.30 -3.82
C THR A 412 -20.61 -10.81 -3.81
N ILE A 413 -21.38 -10.52 -2.74
CA ILE A 413 -22.79 -10.93 -2.63
C ILE A 413 -23.62 -10.29 -3.75
N LYS A 414 -23.46 -9.00 -4.01
CA LYS A 414 -24.15 -8.30 -5.12
C LYS A 414 -23.87 -8.93 -6.48
N LYS A 415 -22.59 -9.29 -6.73
CA LYS A 415 -22.21 -9.97 -7.99
C LYS A 415 -22.82 -11.35 -8.13
N TYR A 416 -22.95 -12.12 -7.04
CA TYR A 416 -23.67 -13.39 -7.05
C TYR A 416 -25.13 -13.18 -7.48
N LEU A 417 -25.83 -12.23 -6.87
CA LEU A 417 -27.22 -11.92 -7.20
C LEU A 417 -27.36 -11.41 -8.64
N ALA A 418 -26.52 -10.48 -9.07
CA ALA A 418 -26.57 -9.91 -10.41
C ALA A 418 -26.28 -10.94 -11.50
N ARG A 419 -25.46 -11.97 -11.24
CA ARG A 419 -25.14 -13.05 -12.18
C ARG A 419 -26.11 -14.23 -12.05
N GLY A 420 -27.09 -14.20 -11.14
CA GLY A 420 -28.01 -15.31 -10.90
C GLY A 420 -27.33 -16.58 -10.39
N LEU A 421 -26.17 -16.45 -9.71
CA LEU A 421 -25.48 -17.59 -9.13
C LEU A 421 -26.19 -18.11 -7.89
N ASP A 422 -26.05 -19.42 -7.66
CA ASP A 422 -26.64 -20.03 -6.47
C ASP A 422 -25.97 -19.53 -5.19
N LYS A 423 -26.69 -18.72 -4.42
CA LYS A 423 -26.24 -18.16 -3.15
C LYS A 423 -26.02 -19.20 -2.04
N SER A 424 -26.56 -20.43 -2.19
CA SER A 424 -26.27 -21.53 -1.28
C SER A 424 -24.80 -21.94 -1.29
N ASN A 425 -24.06 -21.53 -2.33
CA ASN A 425 -22.60 -21.66 -2.39
C ASN A 425 -21.86 -20.66 -1.49
N LEU A 426 -22.52 -19.62 -0.98
CA LEU A 426 -21.96 -18.71 0.01
C LEU A 426 -22.19 -19.28 1.42
N ILE A 427 -21.16 -19.75 2.06
CA ILE A 427 -21.18 -20.35 3.41
C ILE A 427 -20.20 -19.60 4.33
N LEU A 428 -18.97 -19.43 3.90
CA LEU A 428 -17.90 -18.88 4.73
C LEU A 428 -17.88 -17.34 4.73
N ILE A 429 -18.37 -16.71 3.67
CA ILE A 429 -18.65 -15.26 3.69
C ILE A 429 -19.80 -14.96 4.68
N PRO A 430 -20.97 -15.62 4.64
CA PRO A 430 -21.98 -15.52 5.70
C PRO A 430 -21.43 -15.81 7.09
N LEU A 431 -20.56 -16.82 7.24
CA LEU A 431 -19.92 -17.13 8.52
C LEU A 431 -19.02 -15.97 8.99
N THR A 432 -18.31 -15.31 8.09
CA THR A 432 -17.53 -14.10 8.42
C THR A 432 -18.41 -13.00 8.96
N LEU A 433 -19.57 -12.76 8.31
CA LEU A 433 -20.54 -11.73 8.74
C LEU A 433 -21.19 -12.10 10.08
N ALA A 434 -21.47 -13.37 10.32
CA ALA A 434 -21.93 -13.87 11.63
C ALA A 434 -20.86 -13.68 12.71
N GLY A 435 -19.60 -13.96 12.38
CA GLY A 435 -18.44 -13.72 13.24
C GLY A 435 -18.30 -12.26 13.65
N TYR A 436 -18.64 -11.32 12.76
CA TYR A 436 -18.60 -9.89 13.10
C TYR A 436 -19.58 -9.53 14.24
N ALA A 437 -20.81 -10.05 14.23
CA ALA A 437 -21.75 -9.84 15.34
C ALA A 437 -21.20 -10.40 16.67
N ARG A 438 -20.50 -11.53 16.62
CA ARG A 438 -19.86 -12.13 17.80
C ARG A 438 -18.63 -11.33 18.26
N TYR A 439 -17.83 -10.81 17.32
CA TYR A 439 -16.68 -9.93 17.57
C TYR A 439 -17.09 -8.64 18.31
N LEU A 440 -18.20 -8.03 17.93
CA LEU A 440 -18.73 -6.81 18.56
C LEU A 440 -18.97 -6.95 20.07
N LYS A 441 -19.14 -8.19 20.59
CA LYS A 441 -19.30 -8.43 22.03
C LYS A 441 -18.02 -8.20 22.85
N GLY A 442 -16.85 -8.17 22.22
CA GLY A 442 -15.60 -8.02 22.92
C GLY A 442 -15.29 -9.16 23.88
N ILE A 443 -15.71 -10.39 23.56
CA ILE A 443 -15.48 -11.59 24.36
C ILE A 443 -14.81 -12.64 23.48
N LYS A 444 -13.65 -13.15 23.91
CA LYS A 444 -12.92 -14.20 23.22
C LYS A 444 -13.64 -15.56 23.33
N ASP A 445 -13.14 -16.52 22.61
CA ASP A 445 -13.67 -17.90 22.60
C ASP A 445 -13.51 -18.62 23.95
N ASP A 446 -12.51 -18.26 24.74
CA ASP A 446 -12.29 -18.74 26.11
C ASP A 446 -13.16 -18.03 27.17
N GLY A 447 -13.97 -17.05 26.78
CA GLY A 447 -14.82 -16.26 27.65
C GLY A 447 -14.13 -15.01 28.26
N THR A 448 -12.84 -14.80 27.99
CA THR A 448 -12.14 -13.59 28.45
C THR A 448 -12.49 -12.36 27.62
N PRO A 449 -12.52 -11.16 28.20
CA PRO A 449 -12.81 -9.94 27.45
C PRO A 449 -11.64 -9.53 26.56
N PHE A 450 -11.96 -8.87 25.44
CA PHE A 450 -11.01 -8.07 24.65
C PHE A 450 -11.69 -6.79 24.19
N GLU A 451 -10.90 -5.78 23.88
CA GLU A 451 -11.40 -4.54 23.30
C GLU A 451 -11.47 -4.66 21.78
N PRO A 452 -12.66 -4.57 21.15
CA PRO A 452 -12.77 -4.49 19.71
C PRO A 452 -12.02 -3.27 19.17
N SER A 453 -11.43 -3.43 18.00
CA SER A 453 -10.61 -2.39 17.38
C SER A 453 -11.43 -1.13 17.06
N PRO A 454 -10.82 0.07 17.07
CA PRO A 454 -11.49 1.31 16.76
C PRO A 454 -12.25 1.27 15.43
N ASP A 455 -13.50 1.76 15.46
CA ASP A 455 -14.39 1.77 14.30
C ASP A 455 -15.41 2.92 14.48
N PRO A 456 -15.68 3.75 13.46
CA PRO A 456 -16.61 4.88 13.57
C PRO A 456 -18.02 4.48 14.02
N MET A 457 -18.45 3.25 13.72
CA MET A 457 -19.80 2.74 14.05
C MET A 457 -19.78 1.78 15.25
N LEU A 458 -18.64 1.58 15.91
CA LEU A 458 -18.48 0.54 16.94
C LEU A 458 -19.52 0.64 18.04
N ALA A 459 -19.69 1.82 18.65
CA ALA A 459 -20.61 2.01 19.76
C ALA A 459 -22.08 1.75 19.37
N GLU A 460 -22.48 2.18 18.18
CA GLU A 460 -23.82 1.97 17.64
C GLU A 460 -24.08 0.47 17.39
N LEU A 461 -23.13 -0.21 16.73
CA LEU A 461 -23.27 -1.64 16.40
C LEU A 461 -23.22 -2.51 17.65
N GLN A 462 -22.39 -2.17 18.64
CA GLN A 462 -22.36 -2.83 19.94
C GLN A 462 -23.69 -2.69 20.68
N ALA A 463 -24.36 -1.53 20.60
CA ALA A 463 -25.66 -1.31 21.22
C ALA A 463 -26.74 -2.24 20.62
N ILE A 464 -26.68 -2.53 19.30
CA ILE A 464 -27.61 -3.47 18.65
C ILE A 464 -27.44 -4.88 19.21
N VAL A 465 -26.21 -5.36 19.37
CA VAL A 465 -25.94 -6.72 19.87
C VAL A 465 -25.87 -6.82 21.39
N ALA A 466 -26.01 -5.70 22.12
CA ALA A 466 -25.91 -5.67 23.58
C ALA A 466 -26.86 -6.65 24.28
N PRO A 467 -28.13 -6.85 23.84
CA PRO A 467 -29.05 -7.80 24.48
C PRO A 467 -28.57 -9.26 24.44
N LEU A 468 -27.77 -9.62 23.44
CA LEU A 468 -27.31 -11.00 23.29
C LEU A 468 -26.24 -11.35 24.33
N GLN A 469 -26.33 -12.56 24.89
CA GLN A 469 -25.41 -13.08 25.89
C GLN A 469 -24.74 -14.35 25.38
N VAL A 470 -23.41 -14.39 25.45
CA VAL A 470 -22.64 -15.59 25.14
C VAL A 470 -22.90 -16.67 26.22
N GLY A 471 -23.13 -17.89 25.81
CA GLY A 471 -23.48 -19.00 26.69
C GLY A 471 -24.98 -19.15 26.97
N LYS A 472 -25.83 -18.37 26.28
CA LYS A 472 -27.29 -18.52 26.34
C LYS A 472 -27.84 -18.77 24.94
N PRO A 473 -27.83 -20.03 24.47
CA PRO A 473 -28.33 -20.35 23.13
C PRO A 473 -29.82 -20.10 22.95
N GLU A 474 -30.62 -20.27 24.01
CA GLU A 474 -32.08 -20.04 24.02
C GLU A 474 -32.37 -18.59 24.47
N GLN A 475 -32.16 -17.62 23.59
CA GLN A 475 -32.44 -16.21 23.81
C GLN A 475 -33.12 -15.57 22.58
N ASP A 476 -33.64 -14.37 22.75
CA ASP A 476 -34.19 -13.61 21.64
C ASP A 476 -33.08 -13.02 20.77
N TYR A 477 -33.03 -13.41 19.51
CA TYR A 477 -32.10 -12.93 18.50
C TYR A 477 -32.67 -11.88 17.55
N SER A 478 -33.88 -11.33 17.85
CA SER A 478 -34.58 -10.38 16.97
C SER A 478 -33.79 -9.11 16.63
N CYS A 479 -32.84 -8.71 17.52
CA CYS A 479 -31.94 -7.59 17.27
C CYS A 479 -31.01 -7.80 16.05
N LEU A 480 -30.75 -9.05 15.67
CA LEU A 480 -29.92 -9.35 14.48
C LEU A 480 -30.58 -8.88 13.19
N LYS A 481 -31.94 -8.83 13.15
CA LYS A 481 -32.64 -8.29 12.00
C LYS A 481 -32.31 -6.82 11.77
N GLN A 482 -32.20 -6.04 12.86
CA GLN A 482 -31.77 -4.65 12.78
C GLN A 482 -30.34 -4.55 12.26
N LEU A 483 -29.43 -5.41 12.74
CA LEU A 483 -28.01 -5.41 12.31
C LEU A 483 -27.88 -5.76 10.82
N TYR A 484 -28.41 -6.92 10.40
CA TYR A 484 -28.17 -7.44 9.06
C TYR A 484 -29.05 -6.82 7.95
N SER A 485 -29.96 -5.93 8.31
CA SER A 485 -30.66 -5.06 7.35
C SER A 485 -29.85 -3.79 7.00
N ARG A 486 -28.71 -3.52 7.67
CA ARG A 486 -27.88 -2.34 7.49
C ARG A 486 -27.08 -2.42 6.19
N SER A 487 -27.59 -1.86 5.11
CA SER A 487 -26.88 -1.79 3.82
C SER A 487 -25.66 -0.86 3.83
N ASP A 488 -25.62 0.10 4.74
CA ASP A 488 -24.46 0.97 4.97
C ASP A 488 -23.27 0.23 5.62
N VAL A 489 -23.54 -0.83 6.41
CA VAL A 489 -22.52 -1.68 7.04
C VAL A 489 -22.12 -2.86 6.16
N PHE A 490 -23.08 -3.49 5.47
CA PHE A 490 -22.85 -4.73 4.71
C PHE A 490 -22.89 -4.53 3.19
N GLY A 491 -23.14 -3.31 2.72
CA GLY A 491 -23.26 -3.00 1.29
C GLY A 491 -24.61 -3.42 0.68
N ILE A 492 -25.37 -4.26 1.36
CA ILE A 492 -26.68 -4.77 0.95
C ILE A 492 -27.47 -5.19 2.19
N ASN A 493 -28.81 -5.14 2.12
CA ASN A 493 -29.67 -5.77 3.13
C ASN A 493 -29.57 -7.30 2.97
N LEU A 494 -29.00 -7.97 3.98
CA LEU A 494 -28.71 -9.40 3.91
C LEU A 494 -29.96 -10.29 3.95
N TYR A 495 -31.08 -9.80 4.52
CA TYR A 495 -32.36 -10.52 4.44
C TYR A 495 -32.95 -10.44 3.02
N GLU A 496 -32.92 -9.27 2.38
CA GLU A 496 -33.32 -9.11 0.99
C GLU A 496 -32.46 -9.93 0.04
N ALA A 497 -31.15 -10.04 0.35
CA ALA A 497 -30.23 -10.94 -0.34
C ALA A 497 -30.55 -12.44 -0.11
N GLY A 498 -31.42 -12.76 0.88
CA GLY A 498 -31.80 -14.11 1.27
C GLY A 498 -30.69 -14.89 1.99
N LEU A 499 -29.82 -14.18 2.71
CA LEU A 499 -28.73 -14.74 3.53
C LEU A 499 -28.98 -14.51 5.04
N GLY A 500 -29.93 -13.65 5.41
CA GLY A 500 -30.16 -13.23 6.79
C GLY A 500 -30.41 -14.38 7.75
N GLU A 501 -31.34 -15.30 7.41
CA GLU A 501 -31.67 -16.46 8.25
C GLU A 501 -30.49 -17.44 8.42
N GLN A 502 -29.70 -17.65 7.35
CA GLN A 502 -28.48 -18.45 7.40
C GLN A 502 -27.48 -17.85 8.38
N ILE A 503 -27.26 -16.53 8.29
CA ILE A 503 -26.32 -15.81 9.16
C ILE A 503 -26.81 -15.85 10.62
N GLU A 504 -28.11 -15.67 10.88
CA GLU A 504 -28.66 -15.80 12.23
C GLU A 504 -28.41 -17.20 12.82
N GLY A 505 -28.58 -18.26 12.02
CA GLY A 505 -28.28 -19.63 12.44
C GLY A 505 -26.84 -19.78 12.89
N MET A 506 -25.91 -19.21 12.11
CA MET A 506 -24.47 -19.20 12.43
C MET A 506 -24.15 -18.38 13.69
N VAL A 507 -24.81 -17.23 13.88
CA VAL A 507 -24.65 -16.42 15.11
C VAL A 507 -25.09 -17.22 16.34
N LYS A 508 -26.21 -17.94 16.29
CA LYS A 508 -26.66 -18.79 17.41
C LYS A 508 -25.60 -19.81 17.81
N GLU A 509 -24.95 -20.44 16.82
CA GLU A 509 -23.86 -21.38 17.08
C GLU A 509 -22.64 -20.69 17.72
N LEU A 510 -22.24 -19.53 17.19
CA LEU A 510 -21.10 -18.75 17.72
C LEU A 510 -21.34 -18.21 19.15
N TYR A 511 -22.61 -18.07 19.57
CA TYR A 511 -22.98 -17.59 20.90
C TYR A 511 -23.22 -18.72 21.91
N ALA A 512 -23.05 -19.99 21.53
CA ALA A 512 -23.37 -21.12 22.39
C ALA A 512 -22.53 -21.20 23.68
N GLY A 513 -21.36 -20.59 23.73
CA GLY A 513 -20.53 -20.51 24.93
C GLY A 513 -19.04 -20.50 24.63
N ASN A 514 -18.23 -20.84 25.61
CA ASN A 514 -16.78 -20.98 25.47
C ASN A 514 -16.45 -22.13 24.51
N GLY A 515 -15.48 -21.92 23.62
CA GLY A 515 -15.11 -22.87 22.58
C GLY A 515 -16.03 -22.87 21.35
N ALA A 516 -17.14 -22.13 21.39
CA ALA A 516 -18.14 -22.12 20.32
C ALA A 516 -17.63 -21.48 19.03
N VAL A 517 -16.74 -20.48 19.12
CA VAL A 517 -16.15 -19.84 17.92
C VAL A 517 -15.29 -20.84 17.16
N ARG A 518 -14.41 -21.55 17.87
CA ARG A 518 -13.56 -22.60 17.28
C ARG A 518 -14.39 -23.74 16.71
N ALA A 519 -15.35 -24.25 17.47
CA ALA A 519 -16.18 -25.36 17.05
C ALA A 519 -17.01 -25.01 15.80
N THR A 520 -17.61 -23.82 15.76
CA THR A 520 -18.39 -23.36 14.62
C THR A 520 -17.51 -23.15 13.38
N LEU A 521 -16.35 -22.50 13.54
CA LEU A 521 -15.38 -22.33 12.46
C LEU A 521 -14.99 -23.69 11.86
N HIS A 522 -14.55 -24.63 12.70
CA HIS A 522 -14.15 -25.98 12.28
C HIS A 522 -15.28 -26.71 11.54
N LYS A 523 -16.49 -26.68 12.09
CA LYS A 523 -17.69 -27.30 11.48
C LYS A 523 -17.91 -26.83 10.05
N TYR A 524 -17.95 -25.52 9.83
CA TYR A 524 -18.26 -24.97 8.50
C TYR A 524 -17.08 -25.09 7.54
N VAL A 525 -15.86 -24.98 8.03
CA VAL A 525 -14.67 -25.24 7.23
C VAL A 525 -14.59 -26.69 6.80
N ALA A 526 -14.87 -27.65 7.68
CA ALA A 526 -14.83 -29.07 7.33
C ALA A 526 -15.95 -29.50 6.37
N ALA A 527 -17.12 -28.85 6.46
CA ALA A 527 -18.28 -29.15 5.61
C ALA A 527 -18.17 -28.59 4.19
N ARG A 528 -17.34 -27.60 3.97
CA ARG A 528 -17.12 -26.95 2.66
C ARG A 528 -15.97 -27.61 1.91
#